data_3c042340a2c0959b6094a6622c35e622
#
_entry.id   3c042340a2c0959b6094a6622c35e622
#
_cell.length_a   1.000
_cell.length_b   1.000
_cell.length_c   1.000
_cell.angle_alpha   90.00
_cell.angle_beta   90.00
_cell.angle_gamma   90.00
#
_symmetry.space_group_name_H-M   'P 1'
#
loop_
_entity.id
_entity.type
_entity.pdbx_description
1 polymer ?
#
loop_
_entity_poly.entity_id
_entity_poly.type
_entity_poly.pdbx_seq_one_letter_code
_entity_poly.pdbx_strand_id
1 'polypeptide(L)'
;MLIIGGLVVLMFAFYLYRKNMMFKRKKIETAQLLYEDCLIQLKRQQIELAKTKKEKNESIAEVVREKEEAISKLKEEVREFYEKYSVSFPSEADVLLRNTSIYKKLQYIEIHPKENLEQEDWQNLAKSVEQIIPSFVPVLKEVLSEKEYRVCLLIRLRFPISFVGILVGLSVPGVSAIRKRMLEKLFHKRGKPKDFDDFLYGLS
;
A
#
# COMPACT_ATOMS: atom_id res chain seq x y z
N MET A 1 -15.65 -49.90 86.72
CA MET A 1 -15.98 -50.16 85.31
C MET A 1 -16.10 -48.94 84.41
N LEU A 2 -16.60 -47.81 84.87
CA LEU A 2 -16.78 -46.58 84.07
C LEU A 2 -15.49 -45.94 83.48
N ILE A 3 -14.36 -46.03 84.20
CA ILE A 3 -13.06 -45.41 83.77
C ILE A 3 -12.43 -46.14 82.57
N ILE A 4 -12.59 -47.48 82.52
CA ILE A 4 -12.05 -48.29 81.42
C ILE A 4 -12.83 -48.05 80.07
N GLY A 5 -14.12 -47.88 80.15
CA GLY A 5 -14.98 -47.53 79.03
C GLY A 5 -14.65 -46.14 78.41
N GLY A 6 -14.33 -45.18 79.25
CA GLY A 6 -13.95 -43.83 78.82
C GLY A 6 -12.58 -43.81 78.09
N LEU A 7 -11.60 -44.62 78.51
CA LEU A 7 -10.29 -44.77 77.92
C LEU A 7 -10.39 -45.42 76.53
N VAL A 8 -11.23 -46.42 76.38
CA VAL A 8 -11.49 -47.09 75.05
C VAL A 8 -12.09 -46.11 74.04
N VAL A 9 -13.05 -45.30 74.47
CA VAL A 9 -13.68 -44.29 73.55
C VAL A 9 -12.66 -43.22 73.16
N LEU A 10 -11.82 -42.78 74.10
CA LEU A 10 -10.76 -41.81 73.75
C LEU A 10 -9.72 -42.38 72.77
N MET A 11 -9.30 -43.62 72.99
CA MET A 11 -8.39 -44.32 72.05
C MET A 11 -9.00 -44.50 70.66
N PHE A 12 -10.26 -44.84 70.61
CA PHE A 12 -10.97 -44.97 69.32
C PHE A 12 -11.15 -43.61 68.63
N ALA A 13 -11.54 -42.56 69.34
CA ALA A 13 -11.61 -41.22 68.83
C ALA A 13 -10.26 -40.73 68.31
N PHE A 14 -9.18 -40.99 69.06
CA PHE A 14 -7.80 -40.64 68.62
C PHE A 14 -7.38 -41.44 67.39
N TYR A 15 -7.74 -42.71 67.28
CA TYR A 15 -7.47 -43.54 66.10
C TYR A 15 -8.22 -42.97 64.87
N LEU A 16 -9.51 -42.62 65.00
CA LEU A 16 -10.28 -42.03 63.90
C LEU A 16 -9.70 -40.66 63.50
N TYR A 17 -9.33 -39.82 64.46
CA TYR A 17 -8.65 -38.57 64.19
C TYR A 17 -7.37 -38.73 63.41
N ARG A 18 -6.50 -39.64 63.86
CA ARG A 18 -5.24 -39.95 63.18
C ARG A 18 -5.43 -40.50 61.79
N LYS A 19 -6.40 -41.38 61.57
CA LYS A 19 -6.78 -41.94 60.30
C LYS A 19 -7.26 -40.84 59.31
N ASN A 20 -8.08 -39.93 59.82
CA ASN A 20 -8.62 -38.80 59.03
C ASN A 20 -7.47 -37.80 58.65
N MET A 21 -6.57 -37.53 59.58
CA MET A 21 -5.37 -36.69 59.31
C MET A 21 -4.47 -37.29 58.27
N MET A 22 -4.21 -38.59 58.32
CA MET A 22 -3.40 -39.32 57.33
C MET A 22 -4.07 -39.27 55.93
N PHE A 23 -5.40 -39.40 55.87
CA PHE A 23 -6.12 -39.32 54.62
C PHE A 23 -6.11 -37.90 54.01
N LYS A 24 -6.24 -36.86 54.87
CA LYS A 24 -6.11 -35.46 54.42
C LYS A 24 -4.70 -35.15 53.92
N ARG A 25 -3.64 -35.62 54.62
CA ARG A 25 -2.25 -35.44 54.17
C ARG A 25 -2.00 -36.09 52.81
N LYS A 26 -2.45 -37.32 52.58
CA LYS A 26 -2.34 -38.00 51.26
C LYS A 26 -3.06 -37.24 50.15
N LYS A 27 -4.25 -36.67 50.41
CA LYS A 27 -4.95 -35.85 49.41
C LYS A 27 -4.20 -34.58 49.06
N ILE A 28 -3.59 -33.92 50.04
CA ILE A 28 -2.77 -32.71 49.83
C ILE A 28 -1.53 -33.08 49.02
N GLU A 29 -0.85 -34.14 49.36
CA GLU A 29 0.37 -34.63 48.68
C GLU A 29 0.08 -35.01 47.19
N THR A 30 -1.02 -35.71 46.93
CA THR A 30 -1.46 -36.02 45.56
C THR A 30 -1.86 -34.76 44.77
N ALA A 31 -2.48 -33.79 45.40
CA ALA A 31 -2.86 -32.52 44.78
C ALA A 31 -1.63 -31.69 44.45
N GLN A 32 -0.59 -31.70 45.34
CA GLN A 32 0.69 -31.04 45.07
C GLN A 32 1.44 -31.64 43.89
N LEU A 33 1.54 -32.96 43.83
CA LEU A 33 2.16 -33.68 42.70
C LEU A 33 1.44 -33.37 41.36
N LEU A 34 0.10 -33.36 41.35
CA LEU A 34 -0.64 -33.03 40.18
C LEU A 34 -0.44 -31.58 39.71
N TYR A 35 -0.34 -30.66 40.69
CA TYR A 35 -0.08 -29.25 40.40
C TYR A 35 1.34 -29.06 39.82
N GLU A 36 2.35 -29.70 40.36
CA GLU A 36 3.73 -29.67 39.85
C GLU A 36 3.81 -30.24 38.43
N ASP A 37 3.14 -31.35 38.12
CA ASP A 37 3.12 -31.94 36.81
C ASP A 37 2.44 -30.99 35.82
N CYS A 38 1.33 -30.38 36.21
CA CYS A 38 0.62 -29.38 35.38
C CYS A 38 1.52 -28.16 35.09
N LEU A 39 2.28 -27.68 36.06
CA LEU A 39 3.24 -26.57 35.85
C LEU A 39 4.36 -26.96 34.88
N ILE A 40 4.87 -28.19 34.98
CA ILE A 40 5.90 -28.69 34.07
C ILE A 40 5.36 -28.77 32.64
N GLN A 41 4.15 -29.29 32.47
CA GLN A 41 3.50 -29.35 31.14
C GLN A 41 3.28 -27.97 30.55
N LEU A 42 2.82 -27.00 31.36
CA LEU A 42 2.60 -25.62 30.94
C LEU A 42 3.90 -24.94 30.47
N LYS A 43 4.98 -25.14 31.21
CA LYS A 43 6.32 -24.65 30.81
C LYS A 43 6.80 -25.25 29.50
N ARG A 44 6.60 -26.57 29.31
CA ARG A 44 6.96 -27.26 28.04
C ARG A 44 6.19 -26.65 26.86
N GLN A 45 4.89 -26.46 27.00
CA GLN A 45 4.07 -25.85 25.95
C GLN A 45 4.52 -24.40 25.63
N GLN A 46 4.87 -23.60 26.65
CA GLN A 46 5.37 -22.25 26.43
C GLN A 46 6.68 -22.24 25.63
N ILE A 47 7.61 -23.15 25.95
CA ILE A 47 8.89 -23.28 25.24
C ILE A 47 8.65 -23.70 23.78
N GLU A 48 7.79 -24.68 23.56
CA GLU A 48 7.45 -25.15 22.21
C GLU A 48 6.79 -24.05 21.36
N LEU A 49 5.89 -23.29 21.96
CA LEU A 49 5.22 -22.16 21.31
C LEU A 49 6.21 -21.02 20.97
N ALA A 50 7.15 -20.75 21.85
CA ALA A 50 8.22 -19.78 21.60
C ALA A 50 9.15 -20.22 20.44
N LYS A 51 9.50 -21.51 20.39
CA LYS A 51 10.31 -22.11 19.32
C LYS A 51 9.60 -22.02 17.97
N THR A 52 8.35 -22.45 17.90
CA THR A 52 7.53 -22.40 16.67
C THR A 52 7.36 -20.96 16.17
N LYS A 53 7.15 -20.00 17.08
CA LYS A 53 7.05 -18.57 16.73
C LYS A 53 8.36 -18.03 16.15
N LYS A 54 9.51 -18.44 16.70
CA LYS A 54 10.83 -18.05 16.19
C LYS A 54 11.08 -18.61 14.80
N GLU A 55 10.85 -19.89 14.58
CA GLU A 55 10.99 -20.56 13.28
C GLU A 55 10.10 -19.92 12.21
N LYS A 56 8.86 -19.59 12.55
CA LYS A 56 7.93 -18.91 11.65
C LYS A 56 8.38 -17.49 11.27
N ASN A 57 8.93 -16.75 12.22
CA ASN A 57 9.47 -15.41 11.96
C ASN A 57 10.72 -15.46 11.05
N GLU A 58 11.61 -16.43 11.25
CA GLU A 58 12.79 -16.64 10.40
C GLU A 58 12.38 -17.00 8.96
N SER A 59 11.40 -17.88 8.78
CA SER A 59 10.87 -18.23 7.45
C SER A 59 10.21 -17.03 6.75
N ILE A 60 9.46 -16.19 7.47
CA ILE A 60 8.86 -14.97 6.91
C ILE A 60 9.95 -13.98 6.49
N ALA A 61 10.99 -13.80 7.31
CA ALA A 61 12.10 -12.90 7.00
C ALA A 61 12.85 -13.33 5.73
N GLU A 62 13.05 -14.63 5.53
CA GLU A 62 13.68 -15.17 4.33
C GLU A 62 12.84 -14.92 3.06
N VAL A 63 11.54 -15.18 3.12
CA VAL A 63 10.62 -14.89 1.99
C VAL A 63 10.58 -13.39 1.67
N VAL A 64 10.58 -12.53 2.67
CA VAL A 64 10.63 -11.07 2.46
C VAL A 64 11.91 -10.69 1.74
N ARG A 65 13.07 -11.19 2.19
CA ARG A 65 14.37 -10.92 1.55
C ARG A 65 14.40 -11.36 0.09
N GLU A 66 13.94 -12.58 -0.21
CA GLU A 66 13.87 -13.07 -1.60
C GLU A 66 13.00 -12.17 -2.48
N LYS A 67 11.87 -11.70 -1.96
CA LYS A 67 10.98 -10.78 -2.69
C LYS A 67 11.62 -9.41 -2.93
N GLU A 68 12.33 -8.87 -1.95
CA GLU A 68 13.08 -7.62 -2.08
C GLU A 68 14.19 -7.72 -3.12
N GLU A 69 14.94 -8.82 -3.14
CA GLU A 69 15.96 -9.08 -4.16
C GLU A 69 15.35 -9.20 -5.56
N ALA A 70 14.22 -9.89 -5.70
CA ALA A 70 13.50 -10.00 -6.97
C ALA A 70 12.99 -8.63 -7.46
N ILE A 71 12.45 -7.81 -6.57
CA ILE A 71 12.00 -6.45 -6.88
C ILE A 71 13.18 -5.57 -7.31
N SER A 72 14.34 -5.69 -6.65
CA SER A 72 15.53 -4.94 -7.01
C SER A 72 16.04 -5.30 -8.42
N LYS A 73 16.09 -6.59 -8.76
CA LYS A 73 16.45 -7.04 -10.12
C LYS A 73 15.48 -6.52 -11.16
N LEU A 74 14.19 -6.62 -10.91
CA LEU A 74 13.18 -6.13 -11.86
C LEU A 74 13.27 -4.61 -12.08
N LYS A 75 13.56 -3.83 -11.03
CA LYS A 75 13.79 -2.39 -11.15
C LYS A 75 14.99 -2.07 -12.04
N GLU A 76 16.07 -2.84 -11.93
CA GLU A 76 17.26 -2.66 -12.75
C GLU A 76 16.99 -3.01 -14.22
N GLU A 77 16.34 -4.12 -14.51
CA GLU A 77 15.94 -4.50 -15.88
C GLU A 77 15.04 -3.44 -16.52
N VAL A 78 14.10 -2.89 -15.75
CA VAL A 78 13.23 -1.79 -16.21
C VAL A 78 14.05 -0.54 -16.50
N ARG A 79 15.03 -0.18 -15.66
CA ARG A 79 15.92 0.96 -15.88
C ARG A 79 16.73 0.79 -17.17
N GLU A 80 17.37 -0.36 -17.35
CA GLU A 80 18.13 -0.68 -18.58
C GLU A 80 17.27 -0.59 -19.85
N PHE A 81 16.01 -1.05 -19.76
CA PHE A 81 15.05 -0.92 -20.85
C PHE A 81 14.81 0.54 -21.23
N TYR A 82 14.55 1.41 -20.25
CA TYR A 82 14.31 2.84 -20.52
C TYR A 82 15.55 3.53 -21.09
N GLU A 83 16.75 3.22 -20.59
CA GLU A 83 18.01 3.74 -21.11
C GLU A 83 18.25 3.28 -22.55
N LYS A 84 18.07 2.00 -22.83
CA LYS A 84 18.28 1.40 -24.16
C LYS A 84 17.39 2.01 -25.25
N TYR A 85 16.15 2.33 -24.90
CA TYR A 85 15.20 2.90 -25.86
C TYR A 85 15.12 4.43 -25.80
N SER A 86 16.01 5.10 -25.08
CA SER A 86 16.01 6.56 -24.88
C SER A 86 14.65 7.14 -24.47
N VAL A 87 13.89 6.36 -23.72
CA VAL A 87 12.59 6.77 -23.17
C VAL A 87 12.83 7.34 -21.77
N SER A 88 12.37 8.57 -21.50
CA SER A 88 12.51 9.14 -20.16
C SER A 88 11.74 8.31 -19.14
N PHE A 89 12.40 8.02 -18.02
CA PHE A 89 11.76 7.28 -16.92
C PHE A 89 10.51 8.02 -16.45
N PRO A 90 9.36 7.36 -16.29
CA PRO A 90 8.17 8.03 -15.81
C PRO A 90 8.39 8.52 -14.37
N SER A 91 8.06 9.77 -14.11
CA SER A 91 8.08 10.29 -12.74
C SER A 91 7.05 9.56 -11.86
N GLU A 92 7.21 9.63 -10.54
CA GLU A 92 6.22 9.08 -9.62
C GLU A 92 4.83 9.66 -9.88
N ALA A 93 4.75 10.95 -10.19
CA ALA A 93 3.52 11.62 -10.59
C ALA A 93 2.91 11.01 -11.86
N ASP A 94 3.73 10.65 -12.87
CA ASP A 94 3.23 9.99 -14.09
C ASP A 94 2.61 8.61 -13.78
N VAL A 95 3.22 7.85 -12.86
CA VAL A 95 2.70 6.55 -12.43
C VAL A 95 1.37 6.71 -11.70
N LEU A 96 1.27 7.68 -10.78
CA LEU A 96 0.05 7.98 -10.05
C LEU A 96 -1.06 8.44 -10.98
N LEU A 97 -0.78 9.34 -11.93
CA LEU A 97 -1.75 9.81 -12.92
C LEU A 97 -2.31 8.67 -13.78
N ARG A 98 -1.46 7.74 -14.24
CA ARG A 98 -1.88 6.58 -15.04
C ARG A 98 -2.80 5.62 -14.28
N ASN A 99 -2.75 5.61 -12.96
CA ASN A 99 -3.61 4.77 -12.13
C ASN A 99 -4.99 5.38 -11.85
N THR A 100 -5.23 6.64 -12.20
CA THR A 100 -6.52 7.30 -12.01
C THR A 100 -7.61 6.71 -12.92
N SER A 101 -8.86 6.74 -12.44
CA SER A 101 -10.02 6.29 -13.21
C SER A 101 -10.21 7.09 -14.49
N ILE A 102 -9.97 8.40 -14.43
CA ILE A 102 -10.09 9.28 -15.59
C ILE A 102 -9.02 8.99 -16.66
N TYR A 103 -7.80 8.63 -16.28
CA TYR A 103 -6.78 8.23 -17.25
C TYR A 103 -7.17 6.94 -17.97
N LYS A 104 -7.70 5.96 -17.26
CA LYS A 104 -8.20 4.69 -17.84
C LYS A 104 -9.38 4.96 -18.81
N LYS A 105 -10.27 5.88 -18.45
CA LYS A 105 -11.36 6.32 -19.35
C LYS A 105 -10.80 6.97 -20.62
N LEU A 106 -9.80 7.83 -20.51
CA LEU A 106 -9.12 8.44 -21.67
C LEU A 106 -8.47 7.40 -22.57
N GLN A 107 -7.78 6.41 -22.02
CA GLN A 107 -7.21 5.30 -22.80
C GLN A 107 -8.29 4.50 -23.52
N TYR A 108 -9.43 4.27 -22.87
CA TYR A 108 -10.56 3.60 -23.49
C TYR A 108 -11.11 4.40 -24.68
N ILE A 109 -11.29 5.73 -24.53
CA ILE A 109 -11.75 6.62 -25.60
C ILE A 109 -10.74 6.70 -26.75
N GLU A 110 -9.44 6.66 -26.47
CA GLU A 110 -8.39 6.65 -27.50
C GLU A 110 -8.57 5.47 -28.48
N ILE A 111 -8.98 4.32 -27.96
CA ILE A 111 -9.26 3.11 -28.77
C ILE A 111 -10.67 3.13 -29.38
N HIS A 112 -11.61 3.83 -28.74
CA HIS A 112 -13.02 3.90 -29.11
C HIS A 112 -13.46 5.35 -29.43
N PRO A 113 -13.05 5.95 -30.56
CA PRO A 113 -13.16 7.38 -30.84
C PRO A 113 -14.59 7.89 -31.04
N LYS A 114 -15.60 7.05 -30.88
CA LYS A 114 -17.02 7.45 -30.92
C LYS A 114 -17.51 8.04 -29.59
N GLU A 115 -16.78 7.82 -28.51
CA GLU A 115 -17.10 8.37 -27.21
C GLU A 115 -16.40 9.71 -27.00
N ASN A 116 -17.06 10.63 -26.31
CA ASN A 116 -16.52 11.95 -25.99
C ASN A 116 -16.43 12.12 -24.46
N LEU A 117 -15.57 13.05 -24.03
CA LEU A 117 -15.51 13.47 -22.65
C LEU A 117 -16.63 14.47 -22.34
N GLU A 118 -17.32 14.24 -21.23
CA GLU A 118 -18.29 15.17 -20.68
C GLU A 118 -17.60 16.27 -19.86
N GLN A 119 -18.33 17.31 -19.50
CA GLN A 119 -17.77 18.41 -18.69
C GLN A 119 -17.28 17.93 -17.32
N GLU A 120 -17.96 16.96 -16.72
CA GLU A 120 -17.57 16.34 -15.46
C GLU A 120 -16.23 15.59 -15.58
N ASP A 121 -15.98 14.91 -16.69
CA ASP A 121 -14.72 14.22 -16.95
C ASP A 121 -13.53 15.20 -16.98
N TRP A 122 -13.70 16.37 -17.59
CA TRP A 122 -12.70 17.42 -17.62
C TRP A 122 -12.41 17.98 -16.23
N GLN A 123 -13.44 18.13 -15.39
CA GLN A 123 -13.28 18.55 -14.00
C GLN A 123 -12.53 17.49 -13.18
N ASN A 124 -12.89 16.21 -13.35
CA ASN A 124 -12.24 15.09 -12.69
C ASN A 124 -10.78 14.95 -13.11
N LEU A 125 -10.48 15.17 -14.40
CA LEU A 125 -9.12 15.20 -14.91
C LEU A 125 -8.30 16.32 -14.27
N ALA A 126 -8.83 17.55 -14.28
CA ALA A 126 -8.17 18.70 -13.66
C ALA A 126 -7.89 18.48 -12.17
N LYS A 127 -8.89 17.97 -11.43
CA LYS A 127 -8.78 17.67 -10.01
C LYS A 127 -7.75 16.58 -9.73
N SER A 128 -7.70 15.53 -10.53
CA SER A 128 -6.71 14.46 -10.38
C SER A 128 -5.28 14.97 -10.60
N VAL A 129 -5.08 15.82 -11.61
CA VAL A 129 -3.77 16.44 -11.87
C VAL A 129 -3.39 17.41 -10.75
N GLU A 130 -4.32 18.21 -10.24
CA GLU A 130 -4.10 19.14 -9.12
C GLU A 130 -3.70 18.42 -7.83
N GLN A 131 -4.32 17.29 -7.55
CA GLN A 131 -4.01 16.49 -6.36
C GLN A 131 -2.64 15.84 -6.43
N ILE A 132 -2.21 15.40 -7.61
CA ILE A 132 -0.95 14.67 -7.79
C ILE A 132 0.21 15.63 -8.08
N ILE A 133 -0.05 16.74 -8.77
CA ILE A 133 0.92 17.79 -9.11
C ILE A 133 0.36 19.16 -8.69
N PRO A 134 0.41 19.51 -7.41
CA PRO A 134 -0.20 20.76 -6.93
C PRO A 134 0.39 22.01 -7.55
N SER A 135 1.67 21.98 -7.97
CA SER A 135 2.36 23.09 -8.64
C SER A 135 1.86 23.37 -10.05
N PHE A 136 1.22 22.39 -10.71
CA PHE A 136 0.83 22.47 -12.12
C PHE A 136 -0.36 23.41 -12.38
N VAL A 137 -1.38 23.33 -11.53
CA VAL A 137 -2.68 23.93 -11.80
C VAL A 137 -2.78 25.44 -11.58
N PRO A 138 -2.25 26.02 -10.47
CA PRO A 138 -2.42 27.44 -10.19
C PRO A 138 -1.85 28.35 -11.28
N VAL A 139 -0.64 28.01 -11.77
CA VAL A 139 0.06 28.79 -12.80
C VAL A 139 -0.65 28.78 -14.14
N LEU A 140 -1.38 27.71 -14.46
CA LEU A 140 -2.00 27.51 -15.77
C LEU A 140 -3.42 28.07 -15.84
N LYS A 141 -4.22 27.92 -14.79
CA LYS A 141 -5.62 28.35 -14.77
C LYS A 141 -5.80 29.86 -14.90
N GLU A 142 -4.91 30.65 -14.35
CA GLU A 142 -5.01 32.13 -14.40
C GLU A 142 -4.63 32.70 -15.76
N VAL A 143 -3.80 31.99 -16.51
CA VAL A 143 -3.18 32.50 -17.74
C VAL A 143 -3.80 31.92 -19.00
N LEU A 144 -4.29 30.67 -18.94
CA LEU A 144 -4.76 29.95 -20.11
C LEU A 144 -6.29 29.98 -20.26
N SER A 145 -6.77 30.02 -21.51
CA SER A 145 -8.16 29.73 -21.80
C SER A 145 -8.49 28.26 -21.49
N GLU A 146 -9.78 27.95 -21.30
CA GLU A 146 -10.23 26.58 -21.00
C GLU A 146 -9.72 25.56 -22.04
N LYS A 147 -9.75 25.93 -23.32
CA LYS A 147 -9.26 25.07 -24.41
C LYS A 147 -7.75 24.83 -24.34
N GLU A 148 -6.97 25.86 -24.04
CA GLU A 148 -5.51 25.78 -23.85
C GLU A 148 -5.19 24.91 -22.62
N TYR A 149 -5.94 25.08 -21.55
CA TYR A 149 -5.78 24.31 -20.32
C TYR A 149 -6.06 22.80 -20.55
N ARG A 150 -7.13 22.46 -21.28
CA ARG A 150 -7.43 21.07 -21.67
C ARG A 150 -6.30 20.45 -22.50
N VAL A 151 -5.72 21.21 -23.45
CA VAL A 151 -4.54 20.76 -24.21
C VAL A 151 -3.36 20.48 -23.28
N CYS A 152 -3.07 21.36 -22.30
CA CYS A 152 -2.01 21.15 -21.32
C CYS A 152 -2.20 19.87 -20.51
N LEU A 153 -3.42 19.62 -20.00
CA LEU A 153 -3.72 18.41 -19.23
C LEU A 153 -3.45 17.14 -20.02
N LEU A 154 -3.91 17.06 -21.28
CA LEU A 154 -3.74 15.89 -22.11
C LEU A 154 -2.28 15.67 -22.53
N ILE A 155 -1.52 16.75 -22.80
CA ILE A 155 -0.08 16.66 -23.10
C ILE A 155 0.68 16.20 -21.86
N ARG A 156 0.36 16.74 -20.68
CA ARG A 156 1.01 16.30 -19.41
C ARG A 156 0.81 14.79 -19.16
N LEU A 157 -0.31 14.24 -19.59
CA LEU A 157 -0.61 12.81 -19.55
C LEU A 157 0.04 12.01 -20.68
N ARG A 158 0.84 12.67 -21.55
CA ARG A 158 1.56 12.06 -22.68
C ARG A 158 0.67 11.41 -23.75
N PHE A 159 -0.56 11.89 -23.93
CA PHE A 159 -1.41 11.45 -25.03
C PHE A 159 -0.91 11.94 -26.39
N PRO A 160 -1.08 11.13 -27.45
CA PRO A 160 -0.71 11.52 -28.81
C PRO A 160 -1.41 12.82 -29.27
N ILE A 161 -0.70 13.67 -30.00
CA ILE A 161 -1.22 14.99 -30.45
C ILE A 161 -2.47 14.84 -31.32
N SER A 162 -2.56 13.77 -32.09
CA SER A 162 -3.78 13.45 -32.86
C SER A 162 -4.99 13.22 -31.98
N PHE A 163 -4.82 12.48 -30.89
CA PHE A 163 -5.88 12.24 -29.91
C PHE A 163 -6.24 13.51 -29.12
N VAL A 164 -5.24 14.30 -28.72
CA VAL A 164 -5.47 15.63 -28.13
C VAL A 164 -6.32 16.49 -29.06
N GLY A 165 -5.99 16.51 -30.36
CA GLY A 165 -6.76 17.26 -31.36
C GLY A 165 -8.23 16.83 -31.43
N ILE A 166 -8.49 15.52 -31.45
CA ILE A 166 -9.84 14.97 -31.48
C ILE A 166 -10.65 15.46 -30.26
N LEU A 167 -10.11 15.30 -29.05
CA LEU A 167 -10.81 15.63 -27.81
C LEU A 167 -11.10 17.14 -27.64
N VAL A 168 -10.22 18.01 -28.15
CA VAL A 168 -10.40 19.47 -28.03
C VAL A 168 -11.00 20.12 -29.28
N GLY A 169 -11.34 19.33 -30.31
CA GLY A 169 -11.91 19.80 -31.57
C GLY A 169 -10.90 20.65 -32.36
N LEU A 170 -9.68 20.19 -32.54
CA LEU A 170 -8.62 20.85 -33.27
C LEU A 170 -7.88 19.89 -34.23
N SER A 171 -7.36 20.42 -35.32
CA SER A 171 -6.43 19.69 -36.17
C SER A 171 -5.05 19.55 -35.49
N VAL A 172 -4.22 18.57 -35.90
CA VAL A 172 -2.84 18.39 -35.42
C VAL A 172 -1.99 19.66 -35.58
N PRO A 173 -2.03 20.38 -36.72
CA PRO A 173 -1.40 21.69 -36.84
C PRO A 173 -1.96 22.74 -35.87
N GLY A 174 -3.27 22.70 -35.61
CA GLY A 174 -3.92 23.60 -34.64
C GLY A 174 -3.42 23.38 -33.21
N VAL A 175 -3.28 22.13 -32.75
CA VAL A 175 -2.68 21.80 -31.47
C VAL A 175 -1.23 22.27 -31.40
N SER A 176 -0.45 22.08 -32.49
CA SER A 176 0.94 22.51 -32.55
C SER A 176 1.07 24.04 -32.48
N ALA A 177 0.17 24.78 -33.10
CA ALA A 177 0.12 26.26 -33.01
C ALA A 177 -0.21 26.72 -31.60
N ILE A 178 -1.17 26.07 -30.92
CA ILE A 178 -1.50 26.37 -29.53
C ILE A 178 -0.29 26.12 -28.62
N ARG A 179 0.44 25.00 -28.77
CA ARG A 179 1.61 24.70 -27.97
C ARG A 179 2.72 25.74 -28.09
N LYS A 180 2.99 26.22 -29.32
CA LYS A 180 3.92 27.35 -29.54
C LYS A 180 3.49 28.63 -28.82
N ARG A 181 2.19 28.98 -28.95
CA ARG A 181 1.63 30.17 -28.29
C ARG A 181 1.69 30.06 -26.77
N MET A 182 1.40 28.90 -26.20
CA MET A 182 1.48 28.66 -24.76
C MET A 182 2.92 28.71 -24.25
N LEU A 183 3.90 28.22 -25.02
CA LEU A 183 5.32 28.36 -24.70
C LEU A 183 5.72 29.85 -24.57
N GLU A 184 5.27 30.67 -25.51
CA GLU A 184 5.52 32.12 -25.47
C GLU A 184 4.80 32.80 -24.31
N LYS A 185 3.54 32.43 -24.08
CA LYS A 185 2.66 33.03 -23.06
C LYS A 185 3.07 32.73 -21.63
N LEU A 186 3.47 31.48 -21.35
CA LEU A 186 3.80 31.00 -20.00
C LEU A 186 5.27 31.18 -19.63
N PHE A 187 6.15 31.01 -20.61
CA PHE A 187 7.59 30.94 -20.34
C PHE A 187 8.38 32.06 -21.01
N HIS A 188 7.71 32.97 -21.74
CA HIS A 188 8.32 34.07 -22.51
C HIS A 188 9.42 33.57 -23.46
N LYS A 189 9.29 32.32 -23.97
CA LYS A 189 10.28 31.70 -24.86
C LYS A 189 9.67 31.38 -26.21
N ARG A 190 10.44 31.62 -27.29
CA ARG A 190 10.13 31.14 -28.63
C ARG A 190 10.83 29.81 -28.86
N GLY A 191 10.10 28.84 -29.42
CA GLY A 191 10.67 27.52 -29.65
C GLY A 191 9.77 26.61 -30.48
N LYS A 192 10.12 25.32 -30.53
CA LYS A 192 9.33 24.29 -31.18
C LYS A 192 8.19 23.85 -30.26
N PRO A 193 7.10 23.26 -30.78
CA PRO A 193 6.02 22.72 -29.94
C PRO A 193 6.52 21.69 -28.91
N LYS A 194 7.56 20.93 -29.24
CA LYS A 194 8.15 19.95 -28.34
C LYS A 194 8.77 20.58 -27.09
N ASP A 195 9.34 21.76 -27.21
CA ASP A 195 9.94 22.46 -26.07
C ASP A 195 8.89 22.79 -24.99
N PHE A 196 7.64 23.00 -25.39
CA PHE A 196 6.52 23.15 -24.48
C PHE A 196 6.20 21.86 -23.73
N ASP A 197 6.22 20.71 -24.42
CA ASP A 197 5.97 19.41 -23.81
C ASP A 197 7.05 19.07 -22.78
N ASP A 198 8.32 19.33 -23.13
CA ASP A 198 9.45 19.09 -22.22
C ASP A 198 9.35 19.94 -20.95
N PHE A 199 8.85 21.18 -21.09
CA PHE A 199 8.53 22.02 -19.93
C PHE A 199 7.43 21.43 -19.04
N LEU A 200 6.33 20.97 -19.64
CA LEU A 200 5.23 20.38 -18.89
C LEU A 200 5.64 19.09 -18.17
N TYR A 201 6.50 18.28 -18.80
CA TYR A 201 7.01 17.04 -18.19
C TYR A 201 7.96 17.30 -17.04
N GLY A 202 8.65 18.45 -17.03
CA GLY A 202 9.54 18.86 -15.93
C GLY A 202 8.81 19.42 -14.70
N LEU A 203 7.51 19.67 -14.80
CA LEU A 203 6.69 20.07 -13.64
C LEU A 203 6.28 18.82 -12.87
N SER A 204 6.87 18.58 -11.72
CA SER A 204 6.65 17.46 -10.80
C SER A 204 6.22 17.94 -9.41
#